data_e77657f1fbb3b204d19cf20228423918
#
_entry.id   e77657f1fbb3b204d19cf20228423918
#
_cell.length_a   1.000
_cell.length_b   1.000
_cell.length_c   1.000
_cell.angle_alpha   90.00
_cell.angle_beta   90.00
_cell.angle_gamma   90.00
#
_symmetry.space_group_name_H-M   'P 1'
#
loop_
_entity.id
_entity.type
_entity.pdbx_description
1 polymer ?
#
loop_
_entity_poly.entity_id
_entity_poly.type
_entity_poly.pdbx_seq_one_letter_code
_entity_poly.pdbx_strand_id
1 'polypeptide(L)'
;IITFTNVFAHINNLNEVLDCLKILVSRNTIIVIENHYLGSVINKNQFDTFYHEHPRSYSLTSFFKIAEKLNMSIKECSFPKRYGGNIRVILSNNFNKYKKPTKISDENKFYKKMLQMQKLITNWKMNKKREIFKLNKKYGPLPAKAFPGRAAILIKLLNFNNKNISAIYEKNNSKK
;
A
#
# COMPACT_ATOMS: atom_id res chain seq x y z
N ILE A 1 9.14 -4.94 23.11
CA ILE A 1 8.85 -4.21 21.87
C ILE A 1 8.30 -5.19 20.85
N ILE A 2 7.18 -4.84 20.19
CA ILE A 2 6.56 -5.63 19.12
C ILE A 2 6.66 -4.79 17.84
N THR A 3 7.11 -5.39 16.73
CA THR A 3 7.31 -4.65 15.47
C THR A 3 6.60 -5.32 14.31
N PHE A 4 5.98 -4.49 13.45
CA PHE A 4 5.36 -4.90 12.20
C PHE A 4 5.86 -3.96 11.09
N THR A 5 6.66 -4.48 10.16
CA THR A 5 7.18 -3.69 9.05
C THR A 5 6.66 -4.23 7.73
N ASN A 6 5.78 -3.48 7.07
CA ASN A 6 5.07 -3.85 5.83
C ASN A 6 4.32 -5.21 5.91
N VAL A 7 3.75 -5.50 7.08
CA VAL A 7 3.00 -6.73 7.34
C VAL A 7 1.50 -6.46 7.46
N PHE A 8 1.12 -5.35 8.08
CA PHE A 8 -0.28 -5.04 8.38
C PHE A 8 -1.19 -5.01 7.14
N ALA A 9 -0.66 -4.63 5.98
CA ALA A 9 -1.42 -4.66 4.72
C ALA A 9 -1.83 -6.06 4.29
N HIS A 10 -1.05 -7.09 4.67
CA HIS A 10 -1.26 -8.49 4.32
C HIS A 10 -2.15 -9.26 5.31
N ILE A 11 -2.54 -8.64 6.43
CA ILE A 11 -3.35 -9.29 7.46
C ILE A 11 -4.79 -9.42 6.98
N ASN A 12 -5.29 -10.64 6.81
CA ASN A 12 -6.68 -10.90 6.42
C ASN A 12 -7.64 -10.67 7.58
N ASN A 13 -7.32 -11.18 8.79
CA ASN A 13 -8.14 -11.01 9.99
C ASN A 13 -7.45 -10.07 10.99
N LEU A 14 -7.64 -8.77 10.80
CA LEU A 14 -7.03 -7.75 11.67
C LEU A 14 -7.57 -7.83 13.10
N ASN A 15 -8.84 -8.18 13.30
CA ASN A 15 -9.42 -8.24 14.65
C ASN A 15 -8.74 -9.33 15.50
N GLU A 16 -8.52 -10.52 14.94
CA GLU A 16 -7.79 -11.60 15.59
C GLU A 16 -6.37 -11.17 16.02
N VAL A 17 -5.63 -10.52 15.14
CA VAL A 17 -4.30 -10.01 15.47
C VAL A 17 -4.38 -8.96 16.60
N LEU A 18 -5.37 -8.06 16.57
CA LEU A 18 -5.54 -7.08 17.64
C LEU A 18 -5.93 -7.74 18.96
N ASP A 19 -6.74 -8.79 18.95
CA ASP A 19 -7.11 -9.52 20.17
C ASP A 19 -5.89 -10.28 20.74
N CYS A 20 -5.07 -10.91 19.90
CA CYS A 20 -3.78 -11.46 20.34
C CYS A 20 -2.85 -10.39 20.92
N LEU A 21 -2.78 -9.22 20.28
CA LEU A 21 -1.95 -8.12 20.79
C LEU A 21 -2.42 -7.61 22.14
N LYS A 22 -3.74 -7.58 22.43
CA LYS A 22 -4.26 -7.19 23.77
C LYS A 22 -3.73 -8.11 24.87
N ILE A 23 -3.55 -9.41 24.58
CA ILE A 23 -3.00 -10.39 25.53
C ILE A 23 -1.51 -10.14 25.77
N LEU A 24 -0.77 -9.76 24.71
CA LEU A 24 0.69 -9.55 24.75
C LEU A 24 1.11 -8.18 25.30
N VAL A 25 0.20 -7.19 25.26
CA VAL A 25 0.49 -5.82 25.67
C VAL A 25 0.48 -5.69 27.20
N SER A 26 1.59 -5.21 27.74
CA SER A 26 1.74 -4.79 29.13
C SER A 26 1.91 -3.26 29.22
N ARG A 27 2.00 -2.74 30.45
CA ARG A 27 2.18 -1.30 30.71
C ARG A 27 3.39 -0.70 29.96
N ASN A 28 4.47 -1.47 29.81
CA ASN A 28 5.73 -1.01 29.22
C ASN A 28 5.89 -1.43 27.76
N THR A 29 4.87 -2.07 27.17
CA THR A 29 4.95 -2.52 25.77
C THR A 29 4.92 -1.35 24.82
N ILE A 30 5.82 -1.39 23.84
CA ILE A 30 5.86 -0.48 22.70
C ILE A 30 5.55 -1.30 21.45
N ILE A 31 4.60 -0.84 20.64
CA ILE A 31 4.30 -1.42 19.33
C ILE A 31 4.74 -0.44 18.25
N VAL A 32 5.56 -0.90 17.29
CA VAL A 32 5.99 -0.12 16.13
C VAL A 32 5.39 -0.73 14.88
N ILE A 33 4.55 0.04 14.18
CA ILE A 33 3.91 -0.41 12.93
C ILE A 33 4.34 0.52 11.81
N GLU A 34 4.89 -0.06 10.74
CA GLU A 34 5.20 0.68 9.51
C GLU A 34 4.55 0.01 8.31
N ASN A 35 3.84 0.80 7.50
CA ASN A 35 3.17 0.35 6.28
C ASN A 35 3.11 1.44 5.22
N HIS A 36 2.71 1.08 4.00
CA HIS A 36 2.35 2.07 2.98
C HIS A 36 1.31 3.04 3.53
N TYR A 37 1.57 4.33 3.34
CA TYR A 37 0.63 5.38 3.71
C TYR A 37 -0.37 5.63 2.58
N LEU A 38 -1.66 5.45 2.84
CA LEU A 38 -2.72 5.65 1.86
C LEU A 38 -2.66 7.03 1.20
N GLY A 39 -2.31 8.08 1.97
CA GLY A 39 -2.13 9.42 1.43
C GLY A 39 -1.00 9.52 0.40
N SER A 40 0.11 8.79 0.59
CA SER A 40 1.20 8.73 -0.40
C SER A 40 0.79 7.95 -1.64
N VAL A 41 0.07 6.84 -1.46
CA VAL A 41 -0.47 6.01 -2.55
C VAL A 41 -1.37 6.86 -3.46
N ILE A 42 -2.32 7.60 -2.87
CA ILE A 42 -3.25 8.45 -3.61
C ILE A 42 -2.51 9.61 -4.29
N ASN A 43 -1.64 10.32 -3.57
CA ASN A 43 -0.95 11.52 -4.10
C ASN A 43 0.02 11.17 -5.24
N LYS A 44 0.55 9.95 -5.28
CA LYS A 44 1.49 9.46 -6.30
C LYS A 44 0.84 8.57 -7.34
N ASN A 45 -0.48 8.38 -7.28
CA ASN A 45 -1.23 7.50 -8.17
C ASN A 45 -0.67 6.07 -8.21
N GLN A 46 -0.24 5.54 -7.06
CA GLN A 46 0.32 4.18 -6.93
C GLN A 46 -0.79 3.13 -6.89
N PHE A 47 -1.64 3.09 -7.91
CA PHE A 47 -2.80 2.20 -7.98
C PHE A 47 -2.43 0.71 -7.99
N ASP A 48 -1.21 0.36 -8.38
CA ASP A 48 -0.65 -0.97 -8.34
C ASP A 48 -0.41 -1.50 -6.91
N THR A 49 -0.60 -0.65 -5.91
CA THR A 49 -0.60 -1.05 -4.49
C THR A 49 -1.88 -1.78 -4.08
N PHE A 50 -2.99 -1.55 -4.80
CA PHE A 50 -4.28 -2.19 -4.53
C PHE A 50 -4.37 -3.54 -5.24
N TYR A 51 -3.97 -4.62 -4.58
CA TYR A 51 -4.01 -5.98 -5.13
C TYR A 51 -4.29 -7.01 -4.02
N HIS A 52 -4.49 -8.27 -4.41
CA HIS A 52 -4.99 -9.32 -3.53
C HIS A 52 -4.16 -9.57 -2.26
N GLU A 53 -2.83 -9.32 -2.31
CA GLU A 53 -1.97 -9.44 -1.13
C GLU A 53 -2.07 -8.24 -0.18
N HIS A 54 -2.70 -7.13 -0.62
CA HIS A 54 -2.93 -5.94 0.20
C HIS A 54 -4.44 -5.72 0.42
N PRO A 55 -5.11 -6.59 1.20
CA PRO A 55 -6.54 -6.43 1.48
C PRO A 55 -6.85 -5.15 2.25
N ARG A 56 -5.84 -4.50 2.82
CA ARG A 56 -5.99 -3.29 3.63
C ARG A 56 -5.01 -2.20 3.23
N SER A 57 -5.48 -0.96 3.32
CA SER A 57 -4.65 0.25 3.20
C SER A 57 -4.81 1.08 4.45
N TYR A 58 -3.72 1.71 4.89
CA TYR A 58 -3.67 2.41 6.16
C TYR A 58 -3.46 3.92 6.00
N SER A 59 -4.25 4.66 6.78
CA SER A 59 -4.09 6.10 7.02
C SER A 59 -3.74 6.35 8.49
N LEU A 60 -3.37 7.56 8.85
CA LEU A 60 -3.15 7.90 10.25
C LEU A 60 -4.43 7.75 11.07
N THR A 61 -5.59 8.11 10.48
CA THR A 61 -6.91 7.91 11.12
C THR A 61 -7.16 6.42 11.44
N SER A 62 -6.77 5.50 10.55
CA SER A 62 -6.93 4.06 10.82
C SER A 62 -6.05 3.60 11.98
N PHE A 63 -4.84 4.15 12.13
CA PHE A 63 -3.97 3.83 13.26
C PHE A 63 -4.46 4.41 14.59
N PHE A 64 -5.16 5.53 14.58
CA PHE A 64 -5.85 6.00 15.80
C PHE A 64 -6.92 5.01 16.27
N LYS A 65 -7.69 4.44 15.33
CA LYS A 65 -8.69 3.41 15.66
C LYS A 65 -8.06 2.11 16.16
N ILE A 66 -6.92 1.73 15.60
CA ILE A 66 -6.15 0.56 16.07
C ILE A 66 -5.62 0.81 17.49
N ALA A 67 -5.04 1.97 17.75
CA ALA A 67 -4.55 2.33 19.08
C ALA A 67 -5.69 2.32 20.11
N GLU A 68 -6.85 2.89 19.78
CA GLU A 68 -8.05 2.88 20.62
C GLU A 68 -8.50 1.44 20.94
N LYS A 69 -8.57 0.56 19.95
CA LYS A 69 -8.92 -0.86 20.16
C LYS A 69 -7.94 -1.62 21.07
N LEU A 70 -6.67 -1.21 21.08
CA LEU A 70 -5.63 -1.79 21.92
C LEU A 70 -5.52 -1.10 23.28
N ASN A 71 -6.37 -0.11 23.60
CA ASN A 71 -6.27 0.76 24.78
C ASN A 71 -4.88 1.43 24.89
N MET A 72 -4.26 1.74 23.74
CA MET A 72 -2.96 2.40 23.63
C MET A 72 -3.10 3.80 23.03
N SER A 73 -2.06 4.60 23.15
CA SER A 73 -1.96 5.91 22.51
C SER A 73 -0.83 5.91 21.47
N ILE A 74 -1.01 6.71 20.39
CA ILE A 74 0.10 6.98 19.48
C ILE A 74 1.08 7.90 20.19
N LYS A 75 2.30 7.43 20.41
CA LYS A 75 3.41 8.20 20.96
C LYS A 75 4.07 9.06 19.90
N GLU A 76 4.27 8.49 18.71
CA GLU A 76 4.98 9.12 17.60
C GLU A 76 4.38 8.65 16.27
N CYS A 77 4.41 9.55 15.28
CA CYS A 77 4.07 9.24 13.90
C CYS A 77 5.08 9.91 12.98
N SER A 78 5.65 9.15 12.06
CA SER A 78 6.56 9.64 11.03
C SER A 78 6.18 9.10 9.65
N PHE A 79 6.71 9.75 8.60
CA PHE A 79 6.40 9.40 7.21
C PHE A 79 7.67 9.08 6.42
N PRO A 80 8.23 7.87 6.57
CA PRO A 80 9.40 7.42 5.83
C PRO A 80 9.15 7.45 4.32
N LYS A 81 10.17 7.87 3.54
CA LYS A 81 10.05 7.97 2.08
C LYS A 81 10.18 6.61 1.35
N ARG A 82 10.45 5.53 2.07
CA ARG A 82 10.60 4.17 1.50
C ARG A 82 9.35 3.72 0.77
N TYR A 83 9.52 2.88 -0.25
CA TYR A 83 8.44 2.24 -1.01
C TYR A 83 7.38 3.19 -1.56
N GLY A 84 7.79 4.41 -1.89
CA GLY A 84 6.86 5.43 -2.38
C GLY A 84 6.20 6.27 -1.28
N GLY A 85 6.41 5.95 -0.01
CA GLY A 85 5.96 6.69 1.17
C GLY A 85 5.18 5.82 2.14
N ASN A 86 5.80 5.58 3.29
CA ASN A 86 5.22 4.82 4.40
C ASN A 86 4.69 5.76 5.48
N ILE A 87 3.89 5.22 6.36
CA ILE A 87 3.57 5.76 7.67
C ILE A 87 4.14 4.81 8.71
N ARG A 88 4.84 5.36 9.71
CA ARG A 88 5.29 4.62 10.89
C ARG A 88 4.64 5.22 12.12
N VAL A 89 4.01 4.39 12.92
CA VAL A 89 3.43 4.77 14.20
C VAL A 89 4.05 3.98 15.33
N ILE A 90 4.27 4.65 16.46
CA ILE A 90 4.73 4.05 17.70
C ILE A 90 3.59 4.16 18.71
N LEU A 91 3.08 3.00 19.17
CA LEU A 91 2.02 2.92 20.17
C LEU A 91 2.62 2.60 21.54
N SER A 92 2.06 3.21 22.58
CA SER A 92 2.46 2.98 23.99
C SER A 92 1.32 3.31 24.94
N ASN A 93 1.33 2.67 26.13
CA ASN A 93 0.37 2.93 27.22
C ASN A 93 0.79 4.13 28.09
N ASN A 94 2.05 4.56 28.04
CA ASN A 94 2.64 5.48 29.04
C ASN A 94 2.71 6.93 28.58
N PHE A 95 1.93 7.36 27.59
CA PHE A 95 2.04 8.73 27.08
C PHE A 95 0.72 9.47 27.03
N ASN A 96 0.78 10.77 27.36
CA ASN A 96 -0.29 11.71 27.09
C ASN A 96 -0.70 11.65 25.61
N LYS A 97 -2.00 11.77 25.35
CA LYS A 97 -2.57 11.67 24.00
C LYS A 97 -1.74 12.46 22.99
N TYR A 98 -1.26 11.77 21.97
CA TYR A 98 -0.59 12.39 20.83
C TYR A 98 -1.49 13.47 20.23
N LYS A 99 -0.97 14.70 20.14
CA LYS A 99 -1.70 15.78 19.47
C LYS A 99 -1.83 15.40 17.99
N LYS A 100 -3.08 15.26 17.53
CA LYS A 100 -3.36 14.94 16.12
C LYS A 100 -2.61 15.93 15.21
N PRO A 101 -1.70 15.49 14.33
CA PRO A 101 -1.03 16.41 13.43
C PRO A 101 -2.02 16.98 12.42
N THR A 102 -1.73 18.18 11.93
CA THR A 102 -2.51 18.88 10.88
C THR A 102 -2.74 18.04 9.62
N LYS A 103 -1.88 17.05 9.34
CA LYS A 103 -2.04 16.11 8.21
C LYS A 103 -3.30 15.26 8.26
N ILE A 104 -3.96 15.09 9.41
CA ILE A 104 -5.25 14.38 9.45
C ILE A 104 -6.35 15.13 8.71
N SER A 105 -6.30 16.47 8.70
CA SER A 105 -7.28 17.27 7.95
C SER A 105 -7.27 16.95 6.45
N ASP A 106 -6.14 16.49 5.91
CA ASP A 106 -6.04 16.11 4.51
C ASP A 106 -6.66 14.73 4.21
N GLU A 107 -6.79 13.85 5.20
CA GLU A 107 -7.39 12.53 5.04
C GLU A 107 -8.89 12.61 4.75
N ASN A 108 -9.58 13.66 5.19
CA ASN A 108 -10.98 13.93 4.83
C ASN A 108 -11.18 14.12 3.32
N LYS A 109 -10.12 14.45 2.59
CA LYS A 109 -10.15 14.66 1.14
C LYS A 109 -9.83 13.38 0.36
N PHE A 110 -9.50 12.26 1.02
CA PHE A 110 -9.06 11.02 0.34
C PHE A 110 -10.10 10.49 -0.63
N TYR A 111 -11.36 10.48 -0.26
CA TYR A 111 -12.43 10.05 -1.18
C TYR A 111 -12.42 10.84 -2.50
N LYS A 112 -12.41 12.18 -2.42
CA LYS A 112 -12.35 13.04 -3.61
C LYS A 112 -11.08 12.80 -4.43
N LYS A 113 -9.92 12.66 -3.77
CA LYS A 113 -8.65 12.37 -4.43
C LYS A 113 -8.63 10.97 -5.09
N MET A 114 -9.26 9.97 -4.49
CA MET A 114 -9.40 8.64 -5.09
C MET A 114 -10.25 8.67 -6.37
N LEU A 115 -11.33 9.44 -6.40
CA LEU A 115 -12.12 9.66 -7.63
C LEU A 115 -11.29 10.33 -8.74
N GLN A 116 -10.44 11.30 -8.37
CA GLN A 116 -9.51 11.93 -9.32
C GLN A 116 -8.48 10.92 -9.83
N MET A 117 -7.89 10.11 -8.93
CA MET A 117 -6.96 9.06 -9.29
C MET A 117 -7.57 8.05 -10.26
N GLN A 118 -8.84 7.66 -10.06
CA GLN A 118 -9.56 6.76 -10.97
C GLN A 118 -9.64 7.33 -12.41
N LYS A 119 -9.93 8.64 -12.55
CA LYS A 119 -9.94 9.31 -13.86
C LYS A 119 -8.55 9.31 -14.50
N LEU A 120 -7.51 9.60 -13.72
CA LEU A 120 -6.12 9.59 -14.19
C LEU A 120 -5.69 8.18 -14.65
N ILE A 121 -6.07 7.14 -13.91
CA ILE A 121 -5.81 5.74 -14.30
C ILE A 121 -6.50 5.39 -15.62
N THR A 122 -7.73 5.82 -15.82
CA THR A 122 -8.47 5.60 -17.08
C THR A 122 -7.74 6.22 -18.26
N ASN A 123 -7.31 7.46 -18.14
CA ASN A 123 -6.55 8.16 -19.19
C ASN A 123 -5.19 7.50 -19.42
N TRP A 124 -4.47 7.16 -18.36
CA TRP A 124 -3.20 6.45 -18.44
C TRP A 124 -3.36 5.10 -19.16
N LYS A 125 -4.39 4.32 -18.81
CA LYS A 125 -4.72 3.04 -19.45
C LYS A 125 -4.91 3.18 -20.96
N MET A 126 -5.70 4.16 -21.40
CA MET A 126 -5.92 4.41 -22.81
C MET A 126 -4.62 4.77 -23.56
N ASN A 127 -3.82 5.66 -22.96
CA ASN A 127 -2.57 6.10 -23.56
C ASN A 127 -1.55 4.95 -23.65
N LYS A 128 -1.40 4.17 -22.57
CA LYS A 128 -0.49 3.02 -22.56
C LYS A 128 -0.90 1.91 -23.52
N LYS A 129 -2.20 1.64 -23.66
CA LYS A 129 -2.67 0.73 -24.71
C LYS A 129 -2.26 1.19 -26.10
N ARG A 130 -2.49 2.47 -26.43
CA ARG A 130 -2.12 3.01 -27.75
C ARG A 130 -0.62 2.91 -28.01
N GLU A 131 0.19 3.23 -26.98
CA GLU A 131 1.65 3.14 -27.07
C GLU A 131 2.11 1.70 -27.35
N ILE A 132 1.66 0.73 -26.57
CA ILE A 132 2.05 -0.67 -26.72
C ILE A 132 1.53 -1.23 -28.06
N PHE A 133 0.30 -0.89 -28.49
CA PHE A 133 -0.19 -1.33 -29.80
C PHE A 133 0.65 -0.78 -30.96
N LYS A 134 1.10 0.47 -30.89
CA LYS A 134 2.03 1.02 -31.90
C LYS A 134 3.35 0.24 -31.95
N LEU A 135 3.90 -0.07 -30.77
CA LEU A 135 5.13 -0.87 -30.66
C LEU A 135 4.92 -2.30 -31.16
N ASN A 136 3.83 -2.95 -30.79
CA ASN A 136 3.49 -4.28 -31.29
C ASN A 136 3.33 -4.31 -32.83
N LYS A 137 2.74 -3.27 -33.43
CA LYS A 137 2.61 -3.17 -34.88
C LYS A 137 4.00 -3.06 -35.57
N LYS A 138 4.95 -2.40 -34.88
CA LYS A 138 6.30 -2.19 -35.45
C LYS A 138 7.25 -3.37 -35.21
N TYR A 139 7.19 -3.98 -34.04
CA TYR A 139 8.19 -4.95 -33.58
C TYR A 139 7.63 -6.33 -33.26
N GLY A 140 6.32 -6.55 -33.41
CA GLY A 140 5.65 -7.75 -32.92
C GLY A 140 5.44 -7.73 -31.39
N PRO A 141 5.06 -8.87 -30.79
CA PRO A 141 4.89 -8.97 -29.34
C PRO A 141 6.18 -8.63 -28.58
N LEU A 142 6.10 -7.80 -27.53
CA LEU A 142 7.26 -7.29 -26.83
C LEU A 142 7.71 -8.22 -25.70
N PRO A 143 9.03 -8.39 -25.45
CA PRO A 143 9.50 -9.07 -24.25
C PRO A 143 9.28 -8.19 -23.03
N ALA A 144 8.90 -8.80 -21.90
CA ALA A 144 8.79 -8.15 -20.61
C ALA A 144 9.93 -8.61 -19.68
N LYS A 145 10.41 -7.70 -18.83
CA LYS A 145 11.46 -8.00 -17.85
C LYS A 145 10.94 -7.74 -16.45
N ALA A 146 11.27 -8.68 -15.55
CA ALA A 146 10.85 -8.67 -14.15
C ALA A 146 9.32 -8.59 -13.97
N PHE A 147 8.71 -9.70 -13.58
CA PHE A 147 7.26 -9.78 -13.40
C PHE A 147 6.91 -9.93 -11.90
N PRO A 148 7.09 -8.87 -11.07
CA PRO A 148 6.63 -8.91 -9.68
C PRO A 148 5.11 -9.03 -9.65
N GLY A 149 4.55 -9.49 -8.52
CA GLY A 149 3.10 -9.66 -8.37
C GLY A 149 2.25 -8.45 -8.83
N ARG A 150 2.78 -7.22 -8.70
CA ARG A 150 2.13 -5.99 -9.19
C ARG A 150 2.05 -5.90 -10.72
N ALA A 151 2.95 -6.55 -11.46
CA ALA A 151 2.90 -6.49 -12.92
C ALA A 151 1.69 -7.23 -13.48
N ALA A 152 1.19 -8.27 -12.80
CA ALA A 152 -0.05 -8.95 -13.16
C ALA A 152 -1.25 -8.00 -13.19
N ILE A 153 -1.28 -7.01 -12.27
CA ILE A 153 -2.31 -5.98 -12.25
C ILE A 153 -2.29 -5.16 -13.54
N LEU A 154 -1.10 -4.75 -14.00
CA LEU A 154 -0.93 -3.97 -15.22
C LEU A 154 -1.37 -4.76 -16.45
N ILE A 155 -0.99 -6.03 -16.56
CA ILE A 155 -1.39 -6.92 -17.65
C ILE A 155 -2.92 -7.04 -17.70
N LYS A 156 -3.54 -7.32 -16.55
CA LYS A 156 -5.01 -7.42 -16.46
C LYS A 156 -5.69 -6.09 -16.75
N LEU A 157 -5.21 -4.99 -16.17
CA LEU A 157 -5.78 -3.66 -16.38
C LEU A 157 -5.71 -3.21 -17.83
N LEU A 158 -4.60 -3.51 -18.51
CA LEU A 158 -4.38 -3.19 -19.92
C LEU A 158 -4.98 -4.22 -20.87
N ASN A 159 -5.50 -5.34 -20.33
CA ASN A 159 -6.03 -6.46 -21.10
C ASN A 159 -5.03 -6.99 -22.14
N PHE A 160 -3.77 -7.18 -21.70
CA PHE A 160 -2.70 -7.73 -22.51
C PHE A 160 -2.66 -9.26 -22.43
N ASN A 161 -2.17 -9.88 -23.50
CA ASN A 161 -2.00 -11.32 -23.63
C ASN A 161 -0.74 -11.64 -24.48
N ASN A 162 -0.56 -12.89 -24.89
CA ASN A 162 0.57 -13.35 -25.70
C ASN A 162 0.73 -12.65 -27.06
N LYS A 163 -0.32 -12.02 -27.58
CA LYS A 163 -0.24 -11.18 -28.80
C LYS A 163 0.44 -9.84 -28.51
N ASN A 164 0.53 -9.43 -27.27
CA ASN A 164 1.14 -8.17 -26.84
C ASN A 164 2.52 -8.39 -26.21
N ILE A 165 2.68 -9.49 -25.45
CA ILE A 165 3.90 -9.83 -24.70
C ILE A 165 4.34 -11.23 -25.11
N SER A 166 5.55 -11.34 -25.72
CA SER A 166 6.10 -12.59 -26.23
C SER A 166 6.67 -13.49 -25.15
N ALA A 167 7.35 -12.91 -24.17
CA ALA A 167 8.02 -13.64 -23.10
C ALA A 167 8.22 -12.76 -21.88
N ILE A 168 8.38 -13.40 -20.71
CA ILE A 168 8.69 -12.73 -19.44
C ILE A 168 10.04 -13.25 -18.97
N TYR A 169 11.00 -12.33 -18.79
CA TYR A 169 12.35 -12.63 -18.32
C TYR A 169 12.49 -12.27 -16.85
N GLU A 170 12.86 -13.22 -16.01
CA GLU A 170 13.18 -13.02 -14.61
C GLU A 170 14.66 -13.31 -14.32
N LYS A 171 15.16 -12.86 -13.16
CA LYS A 171 16.51 -13.21 -12.73
C LYS A 171 16.62 -14.72 -12.50
N ASN A 172 17.74 -15.32 -12.90
CA ASN A 172 18.08 -16.69 -12.53
C ASN A 172 17.98 -16.83 -10.99
N ASN A 173 17.33 -17.91 -10.52
CA ASN A 173 17.10 -18.21 -9.10
C ASN A 173 15.99 -17.41 -8.39
N SER A 174 15.13 -16.65 -9.08
CA SER A 174 13.88 -16.25 -8.48
C SER A 174 12.99 -17.49 -8.31
N LYS A 175 13.07 -18.15 -7.16
CA LYS A 175 12.11 -19.20 -6.80
C LYS A 175 10.74 -18.55 -6.64
N LYS A 176 9.81 -18.97 -7.44
CA LYS A 176 8.36 -18.86 -7.18
C LYS A 176 7.85 -20.19 -6.70
#